data_19aa7cd3d3b1223f180f8a7ddb24b56a
#
_entry.id   19aa7cd3d3b1223f180f8a7ddb24b56a
#
_cell.length_a   1.000
_cell.length_b   1.000
_cell.length_c   1.000
_cell.angle_alpha   90.00
_cell.angle_beta   90.00
_cell.angle_gamma   90.00
#
_symmetry.space_group_name_H-M   'P 1'
#
loop_
_entity.id
_entity.type
_entity.pdbx_description
1 polymer ?
#
loop_
_entity_poly.entity_id
_entity_poly.type
_entity_poly.pdbx_seq_one_letter_code
_entity_poly.pdbx_strand_id
1 'polypeptide(L)'
;MQIKSVLVAALAAVSLSAAAQEASQDEFKPHWTLGLQGGVGYSHGQNKKLTDVITPAAGVHLGYQFNPVFTLRGHVSGWQGKNGWHYDFERHYYKWTYASAGIDAVLDLTNLLDGYKPERFISLSAFLGAGYVHGFDNKEVLNAELYNHDQRLIPWQKNKFNAPSGRFGAILGFRLNKRVTLNLEGLVTITSDKFNSKEGKENDWQSNLFGGLSFRLGRLSAAAPLAVVPAPVAPAPAPAPVVVEEPKPAPVVVEEPKPAPVVVEEPKPAPAPTPAPAPKPAPAPVKAKPITRNVFFLLNSAMVRPSELVKVQEVVAYLMANPKAKVAITGYADKGTGNKTINDRLSKQRVNAVFNELVKKNIPANRIVKDAKGDTVQPFSSNDENRVVICVAE
;
A
#
# COMPACT_ATOMS: atom_id res chain seq x y z
N MET A 1 -14.67 -4.49 -14.61
CA MET A 1 -14.55 -3.34 -15.55
C MET A 1 -14.65 -3.90 -16.96
N GLN A 2 -15.64 -3.48 -17.74
CA GLN A 2 -15.87 -4.08 -19.07
C GLN A 2 -14.83 -3.54 -20.07
N ILE A 3 -14.27 -4.43 -20.89
CA ILE A 3 -13.29 -4.11 -21.95
C ILE A 3 -13.79 -2.95 -22.86
N LYS A 4 -15.11 -2.83 -23.04
CA LYS A 4 -15.75 -1.73 -23.79
C LYS A 4 -15.43 -0.34 -23.22
N SER A 5 -15.31 -0.19 -21.88
CA SER A 5 -15.00 1.10 -21.24
C SER A 5 -13.52 1.52 -21.44
N VAL A 6 -12.62 0.56 -21.54
CA VAL A 6 -11.18 0.82 -21.80
C VAL A 6 -10.98 1.25 -23.26
N LEU A 7 -11.71 0.62 -24.21
CA LEU A 7 -11.66 1.00 -25.61
C LEU A 7 -12.23 2.41 -25.86
N VAL A 8 -13.32 2.77 -25.19
CA VAL A 8 -13.90 4.12 -25.27
C VAL A 8 -12.96 5.19 -24.69
N ALA A 9 -12.30 4.90 -23.59
CA ALA A 9 -11.30 5.82 -23.01
C ALA A 9 -10.07 5.99 -23.91
N ALA A 10 -9.60 4.93 -24.56
CA ALA A 10 -8.50 4.98 -25.51
C ALA A 10 -8.88 5.76 -26.80
N LEU A 11 -10.10 5.61 -27.31
CA LEU A 11 -10.62 6.37 -28.45
C LEU A 11 -10.83 7.86 -28.12
N ALA A 12 -11.32 8.17 -26.92
CA ALA A 12 -11.44 9.55 -26.44
C ALA A 12 -10.06 10.23 -26.26
N ALA A 13 -9.05 9.49 -25.82
CA ALA A 13 -7.68 9.98 -25.74
C ALA A 13 -7.06 10.32 -27.11
N VAL A 14 -7.37 9.53 -28.13
CA VAL A 14 -6.94 9.77 -29.53
C VAL A 14 -7.63 11.01 -30.11
N SER A 15 -8.92 11.25 -29.82
CA SER A 15 -9.64 12.43 -30.30
C SER A 15 -9.19 13.73 -29.60
N LEU A 16 -8.88 13.69 -28.31
CA LEU A 16 -8.30 14.83 -27.58
C LEU A 16 -6.92 15.21 -28.10
N SER A 17 -6.12 14.20 -28.54
CA SER A 17 -4.80 14.46 -29.12
C SER A 17 -4.86 15.11 -30.49
N ALA A 18 -5.93 14.89 -31.27
CA ALA A 18 -6.11 15.53 -32.57
C ALA A 18 -6.39 17.04 -32.46
N ALA A 19 -7.15 17.46 -31.45
CA ALA A 19 -7.44 18.87 -31.22
C ALA A 19 -6.23 19.70 -30.72
N ALA A 20 -5.27 19.07 -30.02
CA ALA A 20 -4.04 19.71 -29.57
C ALA A 20 -2.96 19.83 -30.67
N GLN A 21 -3.22 19.25 -31.85
CA GLN A 21 -2.22 19.10 -32.91
C GLN A 21 -2.04 20.33 -33.81
N GLU A 22 -2.98 21.28 -33.81
CA GLU A 22 -2.92 22.42 -34.73
C GLU A 22 -1.86 23.49 -34.39
N ALA A 23 -1.30 23.49 -33.19
CA ALA A 23 -0.50 24.64 -32.72
C ALA A 23 1.04 24.46 -32.78
N SER A 24 1.60 23.26 -33.13
CA SER A 24 3.06 23.05 -33.01
C SER A 24 3.68 22.02 -33.94
N GLN A 25 3.16 21.79 -35.15
CA GLN A 25 3.60 20.70 -36.02
C GLN A 25 5.03 20.82 -36.58
N ASP A 26 5.59 22.02 -36.67
CA ASP A 26 6.86 22.23 -37.38
C ASP A 26 8.13 21.78 -36.61
N GLU A 27 8.07 21.55 -35.29
CA GLU A 27 9.22 21.16 -34.47
C GLU A 27 9.23 19.70 -33.99
N PHE A 28 8.08 19.04 -33.91
CA PHE A 28 7.98 17.67 -33.42
C PHE A 28 8.10 16.64 -34.54
N LYS A 29 8.99 15.66 -34.36
CA LYS A 29 9.07 14.49 -35.24
C LYS A 29 8.68 13.22 -34.51
N PRO A 30 7.69 12.45 -35.03
CA PRO A 30 7.36 11.14 -34.48
C PRO A 30 8.58 10.24 -34.37
N HIS A 31 8.67 9.46 -33.29
CA HIS A 31 9.84 8.64 -33.03
C HIS A 31 9.55 7.48 -32.09
N TRP A 32 10.40 6.48 -32.16
CA TRP A 32 10.43 5.37 -31.22
C TRP A 32 11.14 5.73 -29.92
N THR A 33 10.69 5.15 -28.81
CA THR A 33 11.35 5.21 -27.51
C THR A 33 11.54 3.81 -26.96
N LEU A 34 12.71 3.50 -26.43
CA LEU A 34 13.01 2.27 -25.72
C LEU A 34 13.36 2.62 -24.30
N GLY A 35 12.76 1.94 -23.32
CA GLY A 35 13.06 2.17 -21.92
C GLY A 35 13.38 0.91 -21.16
N LEU A 36 14.30 1.05 -20.19
CA LEU A 36 14.69 0.03 -19.22
C LEU A 36 14.49 0.58 -17.83
N GLN A 37 13.87 -0.20 -16.95
CA GLN A 37 13.51 0.27 -15.62
C GLN A 37 13.62 -0.85 -14.57
N GLY A 38 13.98 -0.46 -13.35
CA GLY A 38 14.03 -1.30 -12.19
C GLY A 38 13.33 -0.63 -11.02
N GLY A 39 12.88 -1.39 -10.06
CA GLY A 39 12.14 -0.82 -8.95
C GLY A 39 11.61 -1.84 -7.98
N VAL A 40 10.49 -1.49 -7.36
CA VAL A 40 9.85 -2.30 -6.33
C VAL A 40 8.38 -2.54 -6.64
N GLY A 41 7.90 -3.72 -6.24
CA GLY A 41 6.52 -4.14 -6.37
C GLY A 41 5.86 -4.31 -5.01
N TYR A 42 4.55 -4.08 -4.96
CA TYR A 42 3.69 -4.28 -3.81
C TYR A 42 2.39 -4.94 -4.25
N SER A 43 2.17 -6.19 -3.81
CA SER A 43 0.90 -6.90 -4.05
C SER A 43 -0.10 -6.53 -2.96
N HIS A 44 -1.25 -5.96 -3.33
CA HIS A 44 -2.28 -5.58 -2.38
C HIS A 44 -2.93 -6.80 -1.72
N GLY A 45 -3.35 -6.66 -0.46
CA GLY A 45 -4.00 -7.73 0.30
C GLY A 45 -4.07 -7.39 1.79
N GLN A 46 -4.78 -8.20 2.55
CA GLN A 46 -5.04 -7.97 3.97
C GLN A 46 -3.86 -8.38 4.87
N ASN A 47 -3.74 -7.71 6.03
CA ASN A 47 -2.94 -8.15 7.18
C ASN A 47 -1.41 -8.22 7.00
N LYS A 48 -0.80 -7.22 6.36
CA LYS A 48 0.64 -7.17 6.16
C LYS A 48 1.23 -5.79 6.45
N LYS A 49 2.48 -5.74 6.92
CA LYS A 49 3.25 -4.50 6.94
C LYS A 49 3.80 -4.25 5.53
N LEU A 50 3.77 -3.00 5.09
CA LEU A 50 4.29 -2.61 3.77
C LEU A 50 5.74 -3.08 3.56
N THR A 51 6.60 -2.89 4.55
CA THR A 51 8.01 -3.27 4.51
C THR A 51 8.27 -4.75 4.29
N ASP A 52 7.34 -5.60 4.74
CA ASP A 52 7.53 -7.05 4.72
C ASP A 52 7.17 -7.69 3.37
N VAL A 53 6.47 -6.93 2.50
CA VAL A 53 5.91 -7.43 1.23
C VAL A 53 6.37 -6.65 0.01
N ILE A 54 7.30 -5.74 0.17
CA ILE A 54 8.01 -5.11 -0.96
C ILE A 54 8.90 -6.15 -1.61
N THR A 55 8.84 -6.22 -2.94
CA THR A 55 9.58 -7.17 -3.77
C THR A 55 10.29 -6.45 -4.90
N PRO A 56 11.38 -6.99 -5.46
CA PRO A 56 12.01 -6.41 -6.64
C PRO A 56 11.06 -6.48 -7.84
N ALA A 57 11.16 -5.48 -8.70
CA ALA A 57 10.46 -5.41 -9.98
C ALA A 57 11.36 -4.84 -11.06
N ALA A 58 11.19 -5.29 -12.30
CA ALA A 58 11.88 -4.77 -13.46
C ALA A 58 10.93 -4.64 -14.64
N GLY A 59 11.27 -3.81 -15.62
CA GLY A 59 10.44 -3.62 -16.78
C GLY A 59 11.23 -3.09 -17.98
N VAL A 60 10.66 -3.34 -19.15
CA VAL A 60 11.13 -2.82 -20.43
C VAL A 60 9.93 -2.34 -21.23
N HIS A 61 10.08 -1.23 -21.93
CA HIS A 61 9.04 -0.74 -22.81
C HIS A 61 9.58 -0.25 -24.15
N LEU A 62 8.74 -0.41 -25.17
CA LEU A 62 8.94 0.16 -26.50
C LEU A 62 7.70 1.00 -26.82
N GLY A 63 7.89 2.30 -27.03
CA GLY A 63 6.82 3.23 -27.37
C GLY A 63 7.04 3.89 -28.72
N TYR A 64 5.92 4.24 -29.38
CA TYR A 64 5.94 5.12 -30.54
C TYR A 64 5.17 6.38 -30.21
N GLN A 65 5.88 7.50 -30.19
CA GLN A 65 5.30 8.81 -29.94
C GLN A 65 4.84 9.42 -31.27
N PHE A 66 3.54 9.48 -31.46
CA PHE A 66 2.89 9.97 -32.69
C PHE A 66 2.91 11.48 -32.80
N ASN A 67 2.70 12.14 -31.68
CA ASN A 67 2.70 13.59 -31.55
C ASN A 67 3.20 14.00 -30.15
N PRO A 68 3.32 15.29 -29.83
CA PRO A 68 3.84 15.73 -28.52
C PRO A 68 3.05 15.21 -27.32
N VAL A 69 1.77 14.86 -27.49
CA VAL A 69 0.85 14.50 -26.40
C VAL A 69 0.64 12.98 -26.30
N PHE A 70 0.63 12.26 -27.43
CA PHE A 70 0.21 10.87 -27.46
C PHE A 70 1.33 9.90 -27.85
N THR A 71 1.48 8.85 -27.02
CA THR A 71 2.38 7.73 -27.25
C THR A 71 1.62 6.41 -27.08
N LEU A 72 1.78 5.48 -28.00
CA LEU A 72 1.37 4.09 -27.81
C LEU A 72 2.59 3.28 -27.36
N ARG A 73 2.45 2.55 -26.25
CA ARG A 73 3.57 1.87 -25.60
C ARG A 73 3.25 0.40 -25.35
N GLY A 74 4.09 -0.52 -25.86
CA GLY A 74 4.18 -1.89 -25.38
C GLY A 74 5.09 -1.95 -24.15
N HIS A 75 4.63 -2.58 -23.08
CA HIS A 75 5.37 -2.65 -21.81
C HIS A 75 5.32 -4.08 -21.24
N VAL A 76 6.49 -4.60 -20.88
CA VAL A 76 6.65 -5.87 -20.17
C VAL A 76 7.30 -5.57 -18.83
N SER A 77 6.72 -6.07 -17.76
CA SER A 77 7.24 -5.90 -16.40
C SER A 77 6.89 -7.10 -15.53
N GLY A 78 7.57 -7.21 -14.40
CA GLY A 78 7.30 -8.24 -13.43
C GLY A 78 8.53 -8.48 -12.55
N TRP A 79 8.58 -9.57 -11.92
CA TRP A 79 9.59 -10.31 -11.20
C TRP A 79 8.91 -11.09 -10.08
N GLN A 80 8.81 -10.53 -8.86
CA GLN A 80 8.33 -11.26 -7.70
C GLN A 80 7.12 -10.56 -7.07
N GLY A 81 6.09 -11.34 -6.78
CA GLY A 81 5.00 -10.95 -5.89
C GLY A 81 5.20 -11.59 -4.52
N LYS A 82 4.73 -10.94 -3.47
CA LYS A 82 4.75 -11.43 -2.11
C LYS A 82 3.47 -11.06 -1.39
N ASN A 83 2.90 -12.01 -0.68
CA ASN A 83 1.75 -11.77 0.17
C ASN A 83 1.92 -12.51 1.50
N GLY A 84 1.01 -12.32 2.43
CA GLY A 84 1.08 -12.96 3.74
C GLY A 84 -0.30 -13.22 4.29
N TRP A 85 -0.36 -14.08 5.30
CA TRP A 85 -1.55 -14.32 6.09
C TRP A 85 -1.18 -14.35 7.57
N HIS A 86 -2.19 -14.16 8.41
CA HIS A 86 -2.08 -14.37 9.85
C HIS A 86 -2.59 -15.75 10.17
N TYR A 87 -1.75 -16.53 10.79
CA TYR A 87 -2.13 -17.78 11.37
C TYR A 87 -1.48 -17.85 12.75
N ASP A 88 -2.30 -18.10 13.76
CA ASP A 88 -1.83 -18.38 15.11
C ASP A 88 -0.90 -17.31 15.70
N PHE A 89 -1.26 -16.01 15.48
CA PHE A 89 -0.52 -14.81 15.91
C PHE A 89 0.82 -14.58 15.22
N GLU A 90 1.23 -15.46 14.33
CA GLU A 90 2.41 -15.29 13.49
C GLU A 90 2.02 -14.82 12.09
N ARG A 91 2.92 -14.05 11.49
CA ARG A 91 2.79 -13.61 10.10
C ARG A 91 3.59 -14.56 9.23
N HIS A 92 2.88 -15.23 8.36
CA HIS A 92 3.46 -16.08 7.34
C HIS A 92 3.44 -15.38 6.01
N TYR A 93 4.51 -15.54 5.23
CA TYR A 93 4.65 -14.93 3.92
C TYR A 93 4.90 -16.00 2.88
N TYR A 94 4.45 -15.74 1.66
CA TYR A 94 4.72 -16.55 0.49
C TYR A 94 5.00 -15.68 -0.71
N LYS A 95 5.73 -16.20 -1.66
CA LYS A 95 6.18 -15.52 -2.85
C LYS A 95 5.78 -16.30 -4.09
N TRP A 96 5.65 -15.58 -5.17
CA TRP A 96 5.49 -16.13 -6.51
C TRP A 96 6.22 -15.26 -7.50
N THR A 97 6.48 -15.79 -8.69
CA THR A 97 7.08 -15.04 -9.79
C THR A 97 6.00 -14.72 -10.82
N TYR A 98 6.07 -13.55 -11.44
CA TYR A 98 5.12 -13.17 -12.48
C TYR A 98 5.77 -12.31 -13.56
N ALA A 99 5.15 -12.34 -14.75
CA ALA A 99 5.40 -11.43 -15.85
C ALA A 99 4.06 -10.81 -16.29
N SER A 100 4.06 -9.53 -16.57
CA SER A 100 2.91 -8.79 -17.09
C SER A 100 3.30 -8.11 -18.38
N ALA A 101 2.57 -8.36 -19.46
CA ALA A 101 2.74 -7.69 -20.74
C ALA A 101 1.48 -6.90 -21.07
N GLY A 102 1.62 -5.73 -21.68
CA GLY A 102 0.46 -4.90 -22.01
C GLY A 102 0.77 -3.81 -23.03
N ILE A 103 -0.30 -3.18 -23.50
CA ILE A 103 -0.28 -2.02 -24.36
C ILE A 103 -0.92 -0.86 -23.61
N ASP A 104 -0.23 0.25 -23.53
CA ASP A 104 -0.63 1.45 -22.80
C ASP A 104 -0.78 2.64 -23.78
N ALA A 105 -1.88 3.36 -23.69
CA ALA A 105 -2.08 4.69 -24.25
C ALA A 105 -1.51 5.71 -23.25
N VAL A 106 -0.44 6.39 -23.60
CA VAL A 106 0.24 7.37 -22.73
C VAL A 106 -0.04 8.77 -23.22
N LEU A 107 -0.51 9.63 -22.34
CA LEU A 107 -0.79 11.05 -22.57
C LEU A 107 0.18 11.91 -21.78
N ASP A 108 0.96 12.73 -22.48
CA ASP A 108 1.79 13.77 -21.86
C ASP A 108 0.88 14.94 -21.42
N LEU A 109 0.57 15.00 -20.14
CA LEU A 109 -0.30 16.02 -19.55
C LEU A 109 0.35 17.40 -19.58
N THR A 110 1.67 17.45 -19.50
CA THR A 110 2.41 18.70 -19.52
C THR A 110 2.34 19.35 -20.90
N ASN A 111 2.52 18.56 -21.98
CA ASN A 111 2.39 19.04 -23.35
C ASN A 111 0.92 19.30 -23.72
N LEU A 112 -0.03 18.57 -23.15
CA LEU A 112 -1.46 18.78 -23.35
C LEU A 112 -1.93 20.13 -22.77
N LEU A 113 -1.43 20.51 -21.57
CA LEU A 113 -1.91 21.70 -20.84
C LEU A 113 -1.10 22.97 -21.14
N ASP A 114 0.22 22.84 -21.41
CA ASP A 114 1.15 23.96 -21.55
C ASP A 114 1.84 23.99 -22.94
N GLY A 115 1.33 23.22 -23.90
CA GLY A 115 1.89 23.11 -25.26
C GLY A 115 3.24 22.41 -25.31
N TYR A 116 3.68 22.07 -26.53
CA TYR A 116 4.96 21.41 -26.74
C TYR A 116 6.14 22.40 -26.62
N LYS A 117 7.10 22.07 -25.76
CA LYS A 117 8.37 22.81 -25.59
C LYS A 117 9.55 21.86 -25.70
N PRO A 118 10.36 21.94 -26.78
CA PRO A 118 11.47 21.00 -27.04
C PRO A 118 12.51 20.92 -25.92
N GLU A 119 12.72 22.01 -25.19
CA GLU A 119 13.73 22.14 -24.12
C GLU A 119 13.15 21.85 -22.70
N ARG A 120 11.89 21.41 -22.60
CA ARG A 120 11.25 21.16 -21.30
C ARG A 120 12.03 20.08 -20.52
N PHE A 121 12.42 20.41 -19.29
CA PHE A 121 13.19 19.52 -18.41
C PHE A 121 12.31 18.48 -17.72
N ILE A 122 11.10 18.87 -17.23
CA ILE A 122 10.19 17.99 -16.49
C ILE A 122 8.92 17.78 -17.32
N SER A 123 8.48 16.54 -17.43
CA SER A 123 7.20 16.15 -18.01
C SER A 123 6.43 15.23 -17.09
N LEU A 124 5.11 15.38 -17.10
CA LEU A 124 4.17 14.49 -16.39
C LEU A 124 3.26 13.84 -17.43
N SER A 125 3.23 12.52 -17.43
CA SER A 125 2.32 11.74 -18.28
C SER A 125 1.44 10.83 -17.43
N ALA A 126 0.23 10.58 -17.91
CA ALA A 126 -0.65 9.53 -17.41
C ALA A 126 -0.86 8.46 -18.47
N PHE A 127 -1.14 7.24 -18.06
CA PHE A 127 -1.44 6.17 -19.01
C PHE A 127 -2.56 5.26 -18.53
N LEU A 128 -3.23 4.68 -19.50
CA LEU A 128 -4.22 3.64 -19.32
C LEU A 128 -3.96 2.55 -20.36
N GLY A 129 -4.08 1.29 -19.95
CA GLY A 129 -3.79 0.18 -20.83
C GLY A 129 -4.50 -1.11 -20.47
N ALA A 130 -4.31 -2.09 -21.32
CA ALA A 130 -4.76 -3.46 -21.13
C ALA A 130 -3.58 -4.41 -21.34
N GLY A 131 -3.61 -5.55 -20.65
CA GLY A 131 -2.53 -6.50 -20.71
C GLY A 131 -2.94 -7.89 -20.24
N TYR A 132 -1.93 -8.69 -20.03
CA TYR A 132 -2.06 -10.07 -19.57
C TYR A 132 -0.97 -10.37 -18.53
N VAL A 133 -1.36 -11.04 -17.46
CA VAL A 133 -0.45 -11.46 -16.40
C VAL A 133 -0.28 -12.97 -16.46
N HIS A 134 0.97 -13.40 -16.47
CA HIS A 134 1.39 -14.79 -16.32
C HIS A 134 2.14 -14.95 -14.99
N GLY A 135 1.58 -15.74 -14.08
CA GLY A 135 2.20 -16.10 -12.82
C GLY A 135 2.75 -17.51 -12.86
N PHE A 136 3.89 -17.74 -12.24
CA PHE A 136 4.56 -19.04 -12.14
C PHE A 136 5.37 -19.13 -10.85
N ASP A 137 5.79 -20.36 -10.47
CA ASP A 137 6.58 -20.62 -9.28
C ASP A 137 5.93 -20.17 -7.96
N ASN A 138 4.72 -20.68 -7.71
CA ASN A 138 3.96 -20.45 -6.48
C ASN A 138 4.06 -21.63 -5.50
N LYS A 139 5.23 -22.26 -5.43
CA LYS A 139 5.47 -23.49 -4.63
C LYS A 139 5.36 -23.26 -3.13
N GLU A 140 5.65 -22.04 -2.67
CA GLU A 140 5.55 -21.72 -1.24
C GLU A 140 4.10 -21.85 -0.74
N VAL A 141 3.10 -21.52 -1.56
CA VAL A 141 1.69 -21.75 -1.22
C VAL A 141 1.34 -23.23 -1.26
N LEU A 142 1.84 -23.97 -2.25
CA LEU A 142 1.60 -25.41 -2.37
C LEU A 142 2.21 -26.22 -1.22
N ASN A 143 3.38 -25.79 -0.74
CA ASN A 143 4.13 -26.45 0.33
C ASN A 143 3.72 -25.95 1.72
N ALA A 144 2.89 -24.92 1.81
CA ALA A 144 2.42 -24.41 3.09
C ALA A 144 1.54 -25.49 3.74
N GLU A 145 2.00 -26.10 4.84
CA GLU A 145 1.17 -26.99 5.68
C GLU A 145 -0.17 -26.31 6.08
N LEU A 146 -0.18 -25.00 6.03
CA LEU A 146 -1.29 -24.11 6.32
C LEU A 146 -2.34 -24.05 5.21
N TYR A 147 -2.00 -24.48 4.00
CA TYR A 147 -2.95 -24.60 2.90
C TYR A 147 -4.16 -25.48 3.27
N ASN A 148 -3.95 -26.51 4.05
CA ASN A 148 -5.03 -27.41 4.51
C ASN A 148 -5.89 -26.78 5.63
N HIS A 149 -5.50 -25.65 6.20
CA HIS A 149 -6.15 -25.04 7.36
C HIS A 149 -6.73 -23.65 7.09
N ASP A 150 -6.18 -22.88 6.16
CA ASP A 150 -6.79 -21.65 5.69
C ASP A 150 -7.49 -21.92 4.35
N GLN A 151 -8.80 -22.15 4.40
CA GLN A 151 -9.65 -22.35 3.21
C GLN A 151 -9.66 -21.17 2.25
N ARG A 152 -9.01 -20.06 2.59
CA ARG A 152 -8.88 -18.88 1.74
C ARG A 152 -7.66 -18.91 0.83
N LEU A 153 -6.69 -19.81 1.07
CA LEU A 153 -5.55 -19.97 0.18
C LEU A 153 -5.93 -20.88 -0.98
N ILE A 154 -5.86 -20.35 -2.18
CA ILE A 154 -6.15 -21.08 -3.41
C ILE A 154 -4.84 -21.20 -4.23
N PRO A 155 -4.16 -22.35 -4.19
CA PRO A 155 -2.99 -22.56 -5.03
C PRO A 155 -3.37 -22.50 -6.51
N TRP A 156 -2.47 -22.00 -7.31
CA TRP A 156 -2.65 -21.99 -8.74
C TRP A 156 -2.62 -23.41 -9.33
N GLN A 157 -3.57 -23.70 -10.22
CA GLN A 157 -3.59 -24.98 -10.92
C GLN A 157 -2.28 -25.18 -11.70
N LYS A 158 -1.63 -26.34 -11.50
CA LYS A 158 -0.31 -26.66 -12.09
C LYS A 158 0.77 -25.59 -11.82
N ASN A 159 0.66 -24.88 -10.69
CA ASN A 159 1.60 -23.82 -10.29
C ASN A 159 1.69 -22.66 -11.31
N LYS A 160 0.61 -22.36 -12.01
CA LYS A 160 0.51 -21.30 -13.02
C LYS A 160 -0.77 -20.48 -12.85
N PHE A 161 -0.65 -19.20 -13.14
CA PHE A 161 -1.75 -18.24 -13.19
C PHE A 161 -1.75 -17.53 -14.53
N ASN A 162 -2.92 -17.31 -15.09
CA ASN A 162 -3.08 -16.60 -16.34
C ASN A 162 -4.37 -15.80 -16.32
N ALA A 163 -4.27 -14.48 -16.53
CA ALA A 163 -5.45 -13.63 -16.56
C ALA A 163 -5.23 -12.35 -17.36
N PRO A 164 -6.28 -11.80 -17.97
CA PRO A 164 -6.26 -10.44 -18.49
C PRO A 164 -6.10 -9.43 -17.35
N SER A 165 -5.54 -8.27 -17.66
CA SER A 165 -5.32 -7.19 -16.70
C SER A 165 -5.67 -5.83 -17.28
N GLY A 166 -6.19 -4.95 -16.42
CA GLY A 166 -6.23 -3.52 -16.63
C GLY A 166 -4.95 -2.89 -16.07
N ARG A 167 -4.48 -1.82 -16.68
CA ARG A 167 -3.23 -1.13 -16.31
C ARG A 167 -3.45 0.38 -16.31
N PHE A 168 -2.94 1.08 -15.32
CA PHE A 168 -2.93 2.54 -15.31
C PHE A 168 -1.80 3.06 -14.41
N GLY A 169 -1.46 4.32 -14.62
CA GLY A 169 -0.41 4.94 -13.82
C GLY A 169 0.02 6.31 -14.33
N ALA A 170 1.13 6.77 -13.78
CA ALA A 170 1.73 8.04 -14.13
C ALA A 170 3.26 7.91 -14.29
N ILE A 171 3.82 8.78 -15.11
CA ILE A 171 5.26 8.85 -15.40
C ILE A 171 5.70 10.30 -15.19
N LEU A 172 6.69 10.50 -14.32
CA LEU A 172 7.42 11.74 -14.18
C LEU A 172 8.75 11.62 -14.92
N GLY A 173 8.90 12.37 -16.00
CA GLY A 173 10.08 12.36 -16.86
C GLY A 173 10.99 13.55 -16.57
N PHE A 174 12.29 13.29 -16.47
CA PHE A 174 13.35 14.30 -16.36
C PHE A 174 14.26 14.18 -17.57
N ARG A 175 14.23 15.16 -18.45
CA ARG A 175 15.02 15.16 -19.67
C ARG A 175 16.49 15.43 -19.37
N LEU A 176 17.34 14.42 -19.52
CA LEU A 176 18.78 14.55 -19.31
C LEU A 176 19.47 15.15 -20.53
N ASN A 177 19.01 14.79 -21.72
CA ASN A 177 19.48 15.34 -23.00
C ASN A 177 18.47 15.08 -24.14
N LYS A 178 18.82 15.41 -25.38
CA LYS A 178 17.93 15.22 -26.56
C LYS A 178 17.54 13.77 -26.83
N ARG A 179 18.23 12.78 -26.24
CA ARG A 179 17.99 11.35 -26.46
C ARG A 179 17.60 10.57 -25.22
N VAL A 180 17.92 11.06 -24.04
CA VAL A 180 17.77 10.31 -22.79
C VAL A 180 16.88 11.06 -21.79
N THR A 181 15.91 10.35 -21.27
CA THR A 181 15.00 10.82 -20.20
C THR A 181 15.08 9.84 -19.02
N LEU A 182 15.30 10.34 -17.82
CA LEU A 182 15.12 9.61 -16.58
C LEU A 182 13.63 9.61 -16.23
N ASN A 183 13.06 8.46 -15.92
CA ASN A 183 11.65 8.32 -15.57
C ASN A 183 11.49 7.75 -14.17
N LEU A 184 10.51 8.30 -13.45
CA LEU A 184 9.90 7.67 -12.29
C LEU A 184 8.47 7.28 -12.69
N GLU A 185 8.14 6.00 -12.64
CA GLU A 185 6.84 5.47 -13.08
C GLU A 185 6.15 4.74 -11.93
N GLY A 186 4.91 5.16 -11.65
CA GLY A 186 3.96 4.38 -10.84
C GLY A 186 3.03 3.61 -11.76
N LEU A 187 3.03 2.28 -11.67
CA LEU A 187 2.15 1.39 -12.42
C LEU A 187 1.26 0.61 -11.47
N VAL A 188 -0.03 0.62 -11.72
CA VAL A 188 -1.01 -0.25 -11.06
C VAL A 188 -1.57 -1.23 -12.09
N THR A 189 -1.52 -2.52 -11.76
CA THR A 189 -2.11 -3.61 -12.56
C THR A 189 -3.25 -4.23 -11.76
N ILE A 190 -4.44 -4.29 -12.35
CA ILE A 190 -5.62 -4.94 -11.79
C ILE A 190 -5.85 -6.23 -12.57
N THR A 191 -6.00 -7.33 -11.87
CA THR A 191 -6.22 -8.64 -12.47
C THR A 191 -7.22 -9.48 -11.67
N SER A 192 -7.43 -10.73 -12.05
CA SER A 192 -8.36 -11.63 -11.38
C SER A 192 -7.96 -11.89 -9.91
N ASP A 193 -8.96 -12.11 -9.08
CA ASP A 193 -8.94 -12.41 -7.64
C ASP A 193 -8.05 -13.60 -7.21
N LYS A 194 -7.45 -14.35 -8.12
CA LYS A 194 -6.60 -15.50 -7.79
C LYS A 194 -5.10 -15.22 -7.94
N PHE A 195 -4.73 -14.01 -8.31
CA PHE A 195 -3.34 -13.65 -8.56
C PHE A 195 -2.49 -13.71 -7.29
N ASN A 196 -3.04 -13.29 -6.17
CA ASN A 196 -2.36 -13.32 -4.88
C ASN A 196 -2.55 -14.66 -4.12
N SER A 197 -3.12 -15.67 -4.77
CA SER A 197 -3.42 -17.01 -4.20
C SER A 197 -4.35 -16.99 -2.98
N LYS A 198 -5.19 -15.99 -2.87
CA LYS A 198 -6.26 -15.91 -1.87
C LYS A 198 -7.62 -15.83 -2.53
N GLU A 199 -8.62 -16.41 -1.88
CA GLU A 199 -10.01 -16.19 -2.26
C GLU A 199 -10.50 -14.88 -1.68
N GLY A 200 -10.97 -13.98 -2.53
CA GLY A 200 -11.59 -12.71 -2.19
C GLY A 200 -12.90 -12.53 -2.97
N LYS A 201 -13.47 -11.35 -2.86
CA LYS A 201 -14.65 -10.94 -3.63
C LYS A 201 -14.29 -9.89 -4.69
N GLU A 202 -13.06 -9.42 -4.70
CA GLU A 202 -12.59 -8.29 -5.48
C GLU A 202 -11.33 -8.66 -6.27
N ASN A 203 -11.08 -7.94 -7.35
CA ASN A 203 -9.88 -8.10 -8.16
C ASN A 203 -8.60 -7.86 -7.34
N ASP A 204 -7.54 -8.56 -7.71
CA ASP A 204 -6.21 -8.34 -7.15
C ASP A 204 -5.50 -7.16 -7.79
N TRP A 205 -4.78 -6.42 -6.97
CA TRP A 205 -4.04 -5.23 -7.37
C TRP A 205 -2.55 -5.42 -7.10
N GLN A 206 -1.75 -5.12 -8.12
CA GLN A 206 -0.30 -5.08 -8.04
C GLN A 206 0.18 -3.68 -8.36
N SER A 207 0.84 -3.02 -7.42
CA SER A 207 1.48 -1.71 -7.63
C SER A 207 2.97 -1.88 -7.80
N ASN A 208 3.55 -1.16 -8.77
CA ASN A 208 4.99 -1.11 -8.98
C ASN A 208 5.44 0.34 -9.04
N LEU A 209 6.58 0.63 -8.44
CA LEU A 209 7.28 1.90 -8.55
C LEU A 209 8.63 1.64 -9.22
N PHE A 210 8.82 2.24 -10.37
CA PHE A 210 10.02 2.07 -11.20
C PHE A 210 10.82 3.37 -11.31
N GLY A 211 12.14 3.23 -11.34
CA GLY A 211 13.07 4.22 -11.84
C GLY A 211 13.79 3.68 -13.06
N GLY A 212 13.98 4.47 -14.11
CA GLY A 212 14.59 3.97 -15.32
C GLY A 212 14.95 5.04 -16.33
N LEU A 213 15.54 4.60 -17.44
CA LEU A 213 15.94 5.46 -18.54
C LEU A 213 15.15 5.10 -19.79
N SER A 214 14.69 6.13 -20.50
CA SER A 214 14.10 6.02 -21.83
C SER A 214 15.03 6.66 -22.87
N PHE A 215 15.22 5.98 -23.97
CA PHE A 215 16.06 6.38 -25.08
C PHE A 215 15.21 6.66 -26.30
N ARG A 216 15.32 7.88 -26.84
CA ARG A 216 14.74 8.24 -28.14
C ARG A 216 15.53 7.59 -29.25
N LEU A 217 14.91 6.78 -30.08
CA LEU A 217 15.49 6.11 -31.23
C LEU A 217 15.22 6.92 -32.50
N GLY A 218 16.10 6.78 -33.47
CA GLY A 218 16.02 7.46 -34.77
C GLY A 218 16.90 8.70 -34.90
N ARG A 219 16.80 9.36 -36.06
CA ARG A 219 17.58 10.56 -36.33
C ARG A 219 17.02 11.76 -35.56
N LEU A 220 17.85 12.44 -34.81
CA LEU A 220 17.52 13.75 -34.27
C LEU A 220 17.31 14.72 -35.44
N SER A 221 16.37 15.65 -35.34
CA SER A 221 16.35 16.79 -36.27
C SER A 221 17.71 17.48 -36.20
N ALA A 222 18.35 17.65 -37.34
CA ALA A 222 19.48 18.59 -37.41
C ALA A 222 18.93 19.93 -36.86
N ALA A 223 19.68 20.58 -35.97
CA ALA A 223 19.38 21.97 -35.64
C ALA A 223 19.21 22.70 -36.97
N ALA A 224 18.12 23.45 -37.15
CA ALA A 224 18.01 24.33 -38.29
C ALA A 224 19.33 25.14 -38.36
N PRO A 225 19.96 25.26 -39.52
CA PRO A 225 21.14 26.10 -39.62
C PRO A 225 20.74 27.46 -39.04
N LEU A 226 21.55 27.96 -38.10
CA LEU A 226 21.37 29.30 -37.57
C LEU A 226 21.10 30.20 -38.76
N ALA A 227 19.88 30.75 -38.85
CA ALA A 227 19.61 31.77 -39.88
C ALA A 227 20.72 32.80 -39.72
N VAL A 228 21.52 32.94 -40.77
CA VAL A 228 22.54 33.97 -40.83
C VAL A 228 21.75 35.26 -40.73
N VAL A 229 21.73 35.83 -39.53
CA VAL A 229 21.16 37.16 -39.31
C VAL A 229 21.93 38.06 -40.23
N PRO A 230 21.30 38.69 -41.24
CA PRO A 230 22.02 39.63 -42.07
C PRO A 230 22.64 40.67 -41.14
N ALA A 231 23.90 40.98 -41.36
CA ALA A 231 24.62 41.97 -40.58
C ALA A 231 23.74 43.24 -40.44
N PRO A 232 23.64 43.83 -39.26
CA PRO A 232 22.80 45.03 -39.06
C PRO A 232 23.26 46.08 -40.06
N VAL A 233 22.32 46.52 -40.88
CA VAL A 233 22.52 47.71 -41.73
C VAL A 233 22.77 48.84 -40.77
N ALA A 234 23.88 49.55 -40.92
CA ALA A 234 24.25 50.68 -40.11
C ALA A 234 23.06 51.67 -40.03
N PRO A 235 22.65 52.10 -38.84
CA PRO A 235 21.53 53.03 -38.74
C PRO A 235 21.85 54.38 -39.38
N ALA A 236 20.92 54.89 -40.17
CA ALA A 236 20.97 56.27 -40.67
C ALA A 236 21.10 57.27 -39.51
N PRO A 237 21.83 58.38 -39.67
CA PRO A 237 22.07 59.31 -38.59
C PRO A 237 20.74 59.88 -38.05
N ALA A 238 20.62 59.85 -36.73
CA ALA A 238 19.46 60.30 -36.01
C ALA A 238 19.24 61.81 -36.14
N PRO A 239 17.97 62.29 -36.25
CA PRO A 239 17.67 63.72 -36.15
C PRO A 239 17.93 64.22 -34.70
N ALA A 240 18.35 65.50 -34.62
CA ALA A 240 18.74 66.15 -33.36
C ALA A 240 17.68 66.10 -32.27
N PRO A 241 18.09 66.04 -31.00
CA PRO A 241 17.15 65.84 -29.88
C PRO A 241 16.30 67.14 -29.66
N VAL A 242 14.99 66.97 -29.57
CA VAL A 242 14.07 67.96 -29.03
C VAL A 242 14.11 67.85 -27.50
N VAL A 243 14.52 68.96 -26.87
CA VAL A 243 14.51 69.05 -25.41
C VAL A 243 13.03 69.19 -24.95
N VAL A 244 12.53 68.18 -24.28
CA VAL A 244 11.25 68.27 -23.56
C VAL A 244 11.59 68.36 -22.08
N GLU A 245 11.16 69.49 -21.49
CA GLU A 245 11.30 69.76 -20.06
C GLU A 245 10.49 68.80 -19.22
N GLU A 246 11.13 68.17 -18.25
CA GLU A 246 10.55 67.19 -17.34
C GLU A 246 9.84 67.87 -16.18
N PRO A 247 8.56 67.56 -15.89
CA PRO A 247 7.89 68.09 -14.69
C PRO A 247 8.32 67.33 -13.44
N LYS A 248 8.75 68.11 -12.46
CA LYS A 248 9.22 67.75 -11.12
C LYS A 248 8.11 67.03 -10.34
N PRO A 249 8.30 65.84 -9.76
CA PRO A 249 7.31 65.22 -8.89
C PRO A 249 7.28 65.86 -7.51
N ALA A 250 6.06 66.05 -6.99
CA ALA A 250 5.80 66.51 -5.63
C ALA A 250 6.00 65.35 -4.63
N PRO A 251 6.44 65.62 -3.40
CA PRO A 251 6.65 64.60 -2.39
C PRO A 251 5.33 64.10 -1.78
N VAL A 252 5.12 62.79 -1.81
CA VAL A 252 4.03 62.14 -1.07
C VAL A 252 4.56 61.79 0.29
N VAL A 253 3.99 62.39 1.33
CA VAL A 253 4.19 62.02 2.73
C VAL A 253 3.31 60.82 3.00
N VAL A 254 3.92 59.68 3.30
CA VAL A 254 3.21 58.52 3.80
C VAL A 254 3.35 58.53 5.31
N GLU A 255 2.24 58.75 5.99
CA GLU A 255 2.10 58.66 7.43
C GLU A 255 1.88 57.19 7.82
N GLU A 256 2.77 56.63 8.62
CA GLU A 256 2.77 55.27 9.14
C GLU A 256 1.84 55.16 10.37
N PRO A 257 0.84 54.30 10.40
CA PRO A 257 0.01 54.13 11.60
C PRO A 257 0.72 53.30 12.66
N LYS A 258 0.93 53.89 13.81
CA LYS A 258 1.47 53.32 15.05
C LYS A 258 0.53 52.27 15.61
N PRO A 259 0.98 51.06 15.95
CA PRO A 259 0.12 50.05 16.59
C PRO A 259 -0.13 50.39 18.06
N ALA A 260 -1.41 50.30 18.46
CA ALA A 260 -1.86 50.44 19.83
C ALA A 260 -1.42 49.23 20.70
N PRO A 261 -1.13 49.41 21.97
CA PRO A 261 -0.72 48.32 22.87
C PRO A 261 -1.91 47.48 23.27
N VAL A 262 -1.78 46.16 23.09
CA VAL A 262 -2.72 45.18 23.61
C VAL A 262 -2.43 45.01 25.11
N VAL A 263 -3.41 45.39 25.91
CA VAL A 263 -3.40 45.08 27.35
C VAL A 263 -3.80 43.60 27.51
N VAL A 264 -2.87 42.81 27.97
CA VAL A 264 -3.12 41.43 28.39
C VAL A 264 -3.63 41.47 29.83
N GLU A 265 -4.91 41.18 30.01
CA GLU A 265 -5.51 41.00 31.33
C GLU A 265 -5.11 39.66 31.91
N GLU A 266 -4.47 39.68 33.05
CA GLU A 266 -3.98 38.51 33.83
C GLU A 266 -5.19 37.75 34.42
N PRO A 267 -5.34 36.42 34.23
CA PRO A 267 -6.49 35.71 34.80
C PRO A 267 -6.35 35.57 36.33
N LYS A 268 -7.38 36.03 37.01
CA LYS A 268 -7.62 35.94 38.45
C LYS A 268 -7.55 34.47 38.92
N PRO A 269 -6.83 34.16 40.02
CA PRO A 269 -6.74 32.79 40.55
C PRO A 269 -8.13 32.24 40.97
N ALA A 270 -8.41 31.01 40.56
CA ALA A 270 -9.59 30.27 40.98
C ALA A 270 -9.53 29.93 42.48
N PRO A 271 -10.70 29.91 43.18
CA PRO A 271 -10.75 29.56 44.59
C PRO A 271 -10.32 28.11 44.85
N ALA A 272 -9.60 27.88 45.96
CA ALA A 272 -9.15 26.57 46.41
C ALA A 272 -10.31 25.59 46.57
N PRO A 273 -10.17 24.31 46.18
CA PRO A 273 -11.25 23.31 46.37
C PRO A 273 -11.44 23.00 47.85
N THR A 274 -12.69 22.97 48.24
CA THR A 274 -13.16 22.53 49.56
C THR A 274 -12.73 21.09 49.82
N PRO A 275 -12.21 20.71 51.01
CA PRO A 275 -11.82 19.33 51.31
C PRO A 275 -13.04 18.37 51.16
N ALA A 276 -12.84 17.32 50.37
CA ALA A 276 -13.81 16.24 50.23
C ALA A 276 -13.95 15.49 51.58
N PRO A 277 -15.17 15.01 51.91
CA PRO A 277 -15.38 14.19 53.13
C PRO A 277 -14.56 12.90 53.07
N ALA A 278 -13.99 12.51 54.18
CA ALA A 278 -13.20 11.29 54.31
C ALA A 278 -13.97 10.06 53.80
N PRO A 279 -13.34 9.16 53.02
CA PRO A 279 -14.00 7.97 52.52
C PRO A 279 -14.36 7.04 53.70
N LYS A 280 -15.63 6.59 53.70
CA LYS A 280 -16.05 5.51 54.58
C LYS A 280 -15.16 4.28 54.39
N PRO A 281 -14.83 3.52 55.47
CA PRO A 281 -14.04 2.30 55.34
C PRO A 281 -14.69 1.35 54.33
N ALA A 282 -13.92 0.93 53.34
CA ALA A 282 -14.36 -0.07 52.36
C ALA A 282 -14.69 -1.39 53.11
N PRO A 283 -15.78 -2.09 52.71
CA PRO A 283 -16.05 -3.43 53.27
C PRO A 283 -14.84 -4.34 53.02
N ALA A 284 -14.55 -5.19 54.00
CA ALA A 284 -13.50 -6.19 53.89
C ALA A 284 -13.68 -7.03 52.59
N PRO A 285 -12.59 -7.36 51.85
CA PRO A 285 -12.69 -8.05 50.58
C PRO A 285 -13.29 -9.43 50.78
N VAL A 286 -14.57 -9.61 50.34
CA VAL A 286 -15.17 -10.92 50.17
C VAL A 286 -14.34 -11.64 49.10
N LYS A 287 -13.68 -12.76 49.46
CA LYS A 287 -12.98 -13.61 48.51
C LYS A 287 -13.98 -14.06 47.45
N ALA A 288 -13.82 -13.53 46.22
CA ALA A 288 -14.66 -13.93 45.09
C ALA A 288 -14.50 -15.42 44.85
N LYS A 289 -15.59 -16.12 44.54
CA LYS A 289 -15.54 -17.56 44.19
C LYS A 289 -14.74 -17.72 42.88
N PRO A 290 -13.77 -18.65 42.81
CA PRO A 290 -13.05 -18.94 41.58
C PRO A 290 -13.97 -19.29 40.42
N ILE A 291 -13.62 -18.90 39.19
CA ILE A 291 -14.35 -19.32 38.00
C ILE A 291 -13.48 -20.17 37.11
N THR A 292 -14.07 -21.18 36.46
CA THR A 292 -13.43 -22.02 35.46
C THR A 292 -14.19 -21.88 34.15
N ARG A 293 -13.44 -21.68 33.02
CA ARG A 293 -14.01 -21.64 31.68
C ARG A 293 -13.17 -22.48 30.73
N ASN A 294 -13.85 -23.27 29.90
CA ASN A 294 -13.23 -24.16 28.93
C ASN A 294 -13.44 -23.62 27.53
N VAL A 295 -12.33 -23.18 26.91
CA VAL A 295 -12.30 -22.64 25.52
C VAL A 295 -11.93 -23.78 24.61
N PHE A 296 -12.86 -24.25 23.76
CA PHE A 296 -12.68 -25.40 22.88
C PHE A 296 -12.21 -24.99 21.47
N PHE A 297 -11.40 -25.85 20.87
CA PHE A 297 -10.80 -25.63 19.57
C PHE A 297 -11.20 -26.70 18.55
N LEU A 298 -11.20 -26.34 17.29
CA LEU A 298 -11.36 -27.29 16.19
C LEU A 298 -10.12 -28.17 16.05
N LEU A 299 -10.28 -29.27 15.33
CA LEU A 299 -9.17 -30.15 14.97
C LEU A 299 -8.08 -29.34 14.28
N ASN A 300 -6.84 -29.57 14.71
CA ASN A 300 -5.65 -28.91 14.18
C ASN A 300 -5.71 -27.37 14.12
N SER A 301 -6.47 -26.74 15.02
CA SER A 301 -6.66 -25.29 15.12
C SER A 301 -6.35 -24.79 16.51
N ALA A 302 -5.77 -23.59 16.58
CA ALA A 302 -5.61 -22.78 17.78
C ALA A 302 -6.40 -21.46 17.71
N MET A 303 -7.28 -21.30 16.73
CA MET A 303 -8.11 -20.11 16.60
C MET A 303 -9.28 -20.16 17.59
N VAL A 304 -9.41 -19.12 18.43
CA VAL A 304 -10.57 -18.95 19.32
C VAL A 304 -11.78 -18.54 18.48
N ARG A 305 -12.77 -19.42 18.39
CA ARG A 305 -14.00 -19.16 17.63
C ARG A 305 -14.83 -18.05 18.27
N PRO A 306 -15.64 -17.31 17.50
CA PRO A 306 -16.54 -16.30 18.05
C PRO A 306 -17.46 -16.82 19.18
N SER A 307 -17.94 -18.07 19.07
CA SER A 307 -18.73 -18.72 20.13
C SER A 307 -17.95 -18.98 21.43
N GLU A 308 -16.64 -19.17 21.34
CA GLU A 308 -15.77 -19.40 22.49
C GLU A 308 -15.25 -18.09 23.11
N LEU A 309 -15.25 -16.99 22.36
CA LEU A 309 -14.86 -15.66 22.85
C LEU A 309 -15.76 -15.19 24.02
N VAL A 310 -17.01 -15.62 24.06
CA VAL A 310 -17.92 -15.31 25.18
C VAL A 310 -17.34 -15.82 26.50
N LYS A 311 -16.77 -17.02 26.52
CA LYS A 311 -16.14 -17.61 27.71
C LYS A 311 -14.88 -16.85 28.14
N VAL A 312 -14.09 -16.39 27.15
CA VAL A 312 -12.94 -15.51 27.43
C VAL A 312 -13.40 -14.18 28.01
N GLN A 313 -14.50 -13.59 27.50
CA GLN A 313 -15.08 -12.36 28.03
C GLN A 313 -15.58 -12.51 29.47
N GLU A 314 -16.12 -13.67 29.83
CA GLU A 314 -16.51 -13.95 31.22
C GLU A 314 -15.29 -13.99 32.16
N VAL A 315 -14.17 -14.56 31.71
CA VAL A 315 -12.88 -14.52 32.44
C VAL A 315 -12.39 -13.08 32.59
N VAL A 316 -12.46 -12.28 31.53
CA VAL A 316 -12.10 -10.85 31.55
C VAL A 316 -12.96 -10.10 32.54
N ALA A 317 -14.29 -10.28 32.51
CA ALA A 317 -15.22 -9.62 33.42
C ALA A 317 -14.90 -9.97 34.91
N TYR A 318 -14.63 -11.23 35.18
CA TYR A 318 -14.19 -11.65 36.51
C TYR A 318 -12.89 -10.98 36.96
N LEU A 319 -11.86 -10.95 36.09
CA LEU A 319 -10.58 -10.34 36.40
C LEU A 319 -10.68 -8.82 36.55
N MET A 320 -11.58 -8.16 35.84
CA MET A 320 -11.84 -6.72 35.99
C MET A 320 -12.55 -6.42 37.29
N ALA A 321 -13.54 -7.26 37.69
CA ALA A 321 -14.23 -7.14 38.97
C ALA A 321 -13.33 -7.47 40.17
N ASN A 322 -12.26 -8.24 39.97
CA ASN A 322 -11.34 -8.68 41.00
C ASN A 322 -9.89 -8.30 40.67
N PRO A 323 -9.43 -7.08 40.95
CA PRO A 323 -8.12 -6.58 40.52
C PRO A 323 -6.92 -7.37 41.04
N LYS A 324 -7.06 -8.11 42.17
CA LYS A 324 -5.99 -8.96 42.72
C LYS A 324 -6.00 -10.38 42.20
N ALA A 325 -7.06 -10.83 41.51
CA ALA A 325 -7.20 -12.16 40.98
C ALA A 325 -6.21 -12.40 39.82
N LYS A 326 -5.76 -13.63 39.69
CA LYS A 326 -4.93 -14.12 38.57
C LYS A 326 -5.70 -15.16 37.80
N VAL A 327 -5.28 -15.44 36.57
CA VAL A 327 -5.85 -16.52 35.77
C VAL A 327 -4.73 -17.48 35.36
N ALA A 328 -4.92 -18.76 35.61
CA ALA A 328 -4.11 -19.83 35.04
C ALA A 328 -4.80 -20.35 33.77
N ILE A 329 -4.07 -20.36 32.65
CA ILE A 329 -4.54 -20.89 31.38
C ILE A 329 -3.70 -22.09 30.97
N THR A 330 -4.31 -23.28 30.90
CA THR A 330 -3.63 -24.54 30.57
C THR A 330 -4.20 -25.12 29.28
N GLY A 331 -3.33 -25.36 28.30
CA GLY A 331 -3.71 -25.86 26.98
C GLY A 331 -3.50 -27.36 26.85
N TYR A 332 -4.42 -28.00 26.14
CA TYR A 332 -4.44 -29.42 25.88
C TYR A 332 -4.65 -29.71 24.40
N ALA A 333 -4.22 -30.88 23.99
CA ALA A 333 -4.48 -31.46 22.68
C ALA A 333 -5.02 -32.88 22.82
N ASP A 334 -5.86 -33.28 21.87
CA ASP A 334 -6.40 -34.64 21.87
C ASP A 334 -5.34 -35.67 21.53
N LYS A 335 -5.37 -36.81 22.17
CA LYS A 335 -4.44 -37.94 21.95
C LYS A 335 -4.77 -38.76 20.69
N GLY A 336 -6.02 -38.67 20.23
CA GLY A 336 -6.51 -39.48 19.11
C GLY A 336 -6.05 -38.99 17.74
N THR A 337 -5.51 -37.74 17.66
CA THR A 337 -5.06 -37.17 16.39
C THR A 337 -3.68 -36.55 16.53
N GLY A 338 -2.95 -36.46 15.41
CA GLY A 338 -1.60 -35.91 15.38
C GLY A 338 -0.54 -36.83 15.97
N ASN A 339 0.53 -36.22 16.42
CA ASN A 339 1.63 -36.91 17.17
C ASN A 339 2.07 -35.97 18.31
N LYS A 340 2.92 -36.51 19.20
CA LYS A 340 3.39 -35.77 20.39
C LYS A 340 3.94 -34.38 20.05
N THR A 341 4.78 -34.25 19.03
CA THR A 341 5.40 -32.99 18.62
C THR A 341 4.34 -31.97 18.15
N ILE A 342 3.37 -32.45 17.35
CA ILE A 342 2.25 -31.61 16.86
C ILE A 342 1.35 -31.18 18.04
N ASN A 343 1.02 -32.11 18.93
CA ASN A 343 0.14 -31.88 20.06
C ASN A 343 0.75 -30.94 21.11
N ASP A 344 2.06 -31.06 21.37
CA ASP A 344 2.82 -30.14 22.22
C ASP A 344 2.83 -28.72 21.63
N ARG A 345 2.99 -28.60 20.31
CA ARG A 345 2.93 -27.33 19.60
C ARG A 345 1.52 -26.73 19.67
N LEU A 346 0.48 -27.51 19.32
CA LEU A 346 -0.90 -27.04 19.30
C LEU A 346 -1.39 -26.58 20.66
N SER A 347 -1.07 -27.31 21.74
CA SER A 347 -1.46 -26.90 23.09
C SER A 347 -0.84 -25.55 23.47
N LYS A 348 0.44 -25.30 23.16
CA LYS A 348 1.12 -24.02 23.37
C LYS A 348 0.48 -22.90 22.56
N GLN A 349 0.14 -23.18 21.31
CA GLN A 349 -0.49 -22.23 20.41
C GLN A 349 -1.88 -21.82 20.91
N ARG A 350 -2.69 -22.78 21.38
CA ARG A 350 -4.01 -22.55 21.99
C ARG A 350 -3.92 -21.67 23.24
N VAL A 351 -2.94 -21.92 24.11
CA VAL A 351 -2.67 -21.06 25.26
C VAL A 351 -2.33 -19.64 24.84
N ASN A 352 -1.44 -19.49 23.85
CA ASN A 352 -1.06 -18.18 23.36
C ASN A 352 -2.25 -17.43 22.72
N ALA A 353 -3.17 -18.14 22.07
CA ALA A 353 -4.39 -17.58 21.51
C ALA A 353 -5.28 -16.97 22.60
N VAL A 354 -5.55 -17.70 23.64
CA VAL A 354 -6.35 -17.21 24.78
C VAL A 354 -5.62 -16.11 25.53
N PHE A 355 -4.32 -16.24 25.76
CA PHE A 355 -3.48 -15.19 26.37
C PHE A 355 -3.59 -13.86 25.62
N ASN A 356 -3.47 -13.89 24.31
CA ASN A 356 -3.52 -12.68 23.48
C ASN A 356 -4.93 -12.04 23.52
N GLU A 357 -6.01 -12.83 23.57
CA GLU A 357 -7.35 -12.29 23.73
C GLU A 357 -7.53 -11.62 25.10
N LEU A 358 -6.96 -12.18 26.18
CA LEU A 358 -6.98 -11.56 27.51
C LEU A 358 -6.19 -10.24 27.54
N VAL A 359 -4.97 -10.21 26.98
CA VAL A 359 -4.13 -9.01 26.89
C VAL A 359 -4.77 -7.93 26.02
N LYS A 360 -5.39 -8.30 24.90
CA LYS A 360 -6.14 -7.41 24.01
C LYS A 360 -7.34 -6.74 24.72
N LYS A 361 -7.85 -7.39 25.77
CA LYS A 361 -8.90 -6.85 26.65
C LYS A 361 -8.34 -6.13 27.89
N ASN A 362 -7.06 -5.70 27.83
CA ASN A 362 -6.36 -4.95 28.86
C ASN A 362 -6.13 -5.71 30.19
N ILE A 363 -6.09 -7.04 30.17
CA ILE A 363 -5.63 -7.82 31.32
C ILE A 363 -4.10 -7.83 31.32
N PRO A 364 -3.44 -7.33 32.41
CA PRO A 364 -1.97 -7.30 32.49
C PRO A 364 -1.36 -8.69 32.42
N ALA A 365 -0.28 -8.87 31.63
CA ALA A 365 0.35 -10.15 31.42
C ALA A 365 0.87 -10.83 32.72
N ASN A 366 1.24 -10.05 33.73
CA ASN A 366 1.69 -10.55 35.04
C ASN A 366 0.55 -11.17 35.89
N ARG A 367 -0.70 -11.02 35.46
CA ARG A 367 -1.88 -11.68 36.04
C ARG A 367 -2.26 -12.98 35.34
N ILE A 368 -1.54 -13.36 34.28
CA ILE A 368 -1.84 -14.53 33.46
C ILE A 368 -0.70 -15.53 33.56
N VAL A 369 -0.98 -16.73 34.10
CA VAL A 369 -0.04 -17.84 34.17
C VAL A 369 -0.35 -18.82 33.03
N LYS A 370 0.65 -19.14 32.23
CA LYS A 370 0.52 -20.02 31.05
C LYS A 370 1.11 -21.40 31.32
N ASP A 371 0.40 -22.46 30.92
CA ASP A 371 0.88 -23.84 30.91
C ASP A 371 0.33 -24.59 29.68
N ALA A 372 1.06 -25.60 29.19
CA ALA A 372 0.64 -26.43 28.05
C ALA A 372 1.07 -27.89 28.26
N LYS A 373 0.11 -28.78 28.23
CA LYS A 373 0.28 -30.22 28.55
C LYS A 373 0.35 -31.12 27.32
N GLY A 374 0.21 -30.55 26.09
CA GLY A 374 0.13 -31.36 24.87
C GLY A 374 -1.00 -32.38 24.96
N ASP A 375 -0.70 -33.63 24.64
CA ASP A 375 -1.58 -34.78 24.75
C ASP A 375 -1.29 -35.68 25.96
N THR A 376 -0.39 -35.26 26.85
CA THR A 376 0.01 -36.04 28.03
C THR A 376 -1.07 -36.16 29.09
N VAL A 377 -1.98 -35.19 29.13
CA VAL A 377 -3.13 -35.15 30.05
C VAL A 377 -4.39 -34.97 29.22
N GLN A 378 -5.39 -35.79 29.48
CA GLN A 378 -6.70 -35.74 28.83
C GLN A 378 -7.77 -35.37 29.87
N PRO A 379 -8.12 -34.09 30.03
CA PRO A 379 -9.05 -33.64 31.06
C PRO A 379 -10.50 -34.10 30.85
N PHE A 380 -10.83 -34.53 29.63
CA PHE A 380 -12.16 -35.01 29.26
C PHE A 380 -12.11 -36.43 28.69
N SER A 381 -13.20 -37.16 28.82
CA SER A 381 -13.35 -38.53 28.26
C SER A 381 -13.50 -38.52 26.74
N SER A 382 -14.10 -37.47 26.19
CA SER A 382 -14.25 -37.28 24.76
C SER A 382 -12.96 -36.73 24.16
N ASN A 383 -12.49 -37.36 23.09
CA ASN A 383 -11.28 -36.96 22.39
C ASN A 383 -11.37 -35.51 21.86
N ASP A 384 -12.53 -35.13 21.33
CA ASP A 384 -12.79 -33.81 20.78
C ASP A 384 -12.75 -32.69 21.83
N GLU A 385 -13.22 -32.99 23.07
CA GLU A 385 -13.20 -32.04 24.17
C GLU A 385 -11.80 -31.81 24.75
N ASN A 386 -10.83 -32.66 24.43
CA ASN A 386 -9.44 -32.47 24.83
C ASN A 386 -8.69 -31.44 23.95
N ARG A 387 -9.33 -30.91 22.92
CA ARG A 387 -8.85 -29.73 22.18
C ARG A 387 -9.29 -28.46 22.90
N VAL A 388 -8.69 -28.14 24.04
CA VAL A 388 -9.19 -27.14 24.97
C VAL A 388 -8.09 -26.32 25.62
N VAL A 389 -8.42 -25.07 26.00
CA VAL A 389 -7.71 -24.30 27.02
C VAL A 389 -8.62 -24.12 28.21
N ILE A 390 -8.19 -24.60 29.37
CA ILE A 390 -8.91 -24.42 30.63
C ILE A 390 -8.38 -23.16 31.31
N CYS A 391 -9.27 -22.22 31.58
CA CYS A 391 -8.98 -20.95 32.24
C CYS A 391 -9.55 -21.04 33.67
N VAL A 392 -8.68 -20.94 34.69
CA VAL A 392 -9.07 -20.89 36.09
C VAL A 392 -8.67 -19.53 36.64
N ALA A 393 -9.65 -18.71 37.00
CA ALA A 393 -9.41 -17.38 37.57
C ALA A 393 -9.78 -17.37 39.06
N GLU A 394 -8.83 -16.95 39.91
CA GLU A 394 -8.95 -16.91 41.37
C GLU A 394 -8.18 -15.74 42.01
#